data_eacdf38c5b2e6b60ea60236daadfa2f1
#
_entry.id   eacdf38c5b2e6b60ea60236daadfa2f1
#
_cell.length_a   1.000
_cell.length_b   1.000
_cell.length_c   1.000
_cell.angle_alpha   90.00
_cell.angle_beta   90.00
_cell.angle_gamma   90.00
#
_symmetry.space_group_name_H-M   'P 1'
#
loop_
_entity.id
_entity.type
_entity.pdbx_description
1 polymer ?
#
loop_
_entity_poly.entity_id
_entity_poly.type
_entity_poly.pdbx_seq_one_letter_code
_entity_poly.pdbx_strand_id
1 'polypeptide(L)'
;MSISFTHLGTGSRGNSTLVECGDHKVLVDQGFSGKELEKRLARMELKPTEIDGILITHHHGDHGSGAAISQKRWGIPIFCNDRTASALNLDLSKTHLFESLEAIEFAEDFAFLPVPVPHSGADNVAFVASHGGERGAIATDLGSWTEELVTHLRGCQHISIEANYDQKRLWNGKYPVRLKERISGRGGHLSNDQTGAFLSNVVTPETRSIV
;
A
#
# COMPACT_ATOMS: atom_id res chain seq x y z
N MET A 1 -18.17 -13.71 0.01
CA MET A 1 -17.58 -12.92 1.11
C MET A 1 -17.15 -11.59 0.52
N SER A 2 -17.17 -10.51 1.28
CA SER A 2 -16.72 -9.19 0.83
C SER A 2 -15.28 -8.94 1.27
N ILE A 3 -14.55 -8.12 0.51
CA ILE A 3 -13.23 -7.62 0.94
C ILE A 3 -13.44 -6.43 1.86
N SER A 4 -12.72 -6.37 2.98
CA SER A 4 -12.70 -5.21 3.86
C SER A 4 -11.30 -4.62 3.97
N PHE A 5 -11.24 -3.29 4.16
CA PHE A 5 -9.99 -2.54 4.30
C PHE A 5 -10.01 -1.77 5.61
N THR A 6 -9.03 -2.03 6.47
CA THR A 6 -8.87 -1.30 7.73
C THR A 6 -7.49 -0.67 7.80
N HIS A 7 -7.42 0.66 7.75
CA HIS A 7 -6.16 1.37 7.90
C HIS A 7 -5.71 1.34 9.36
N LEU A 8 -4.68 0.57 9.64
CA LEU A 8 -4.03 0.57 10.97
C LEU A 8 -3.31 1.89 11.22
N GLY A 9 -2.92 2.58 10.17
CA GLY A 9 -2.41 3.94 10.18
C GLY A 9 -1.85 4.34 8.83
N THR A 10 -1.77 5.66 8.61
CA THR A 10 -1.29 6.29 7.38
C THR A 10 -0.35 7.45 7.69
N GLY A 11 0.58 7.75 6.75
CA GLY A 11 1.48 8.88 6.80
C GLY A 11 2.90 8.54 7.27
N SER A 12 3.78 9.53 7.29
CA SER A 12 5.25 9.41 7.47
C SER A 12 5.74 8.77 8.79
N ARG A 13 4.84 8.38 9.68
CA ARG A 13 5.17 7.64 10.90
C ARG A 13 4.87 6.15 10.82
N GLY A 14 4.39 5.70 9.70
CA GLY A 14 4.10 4.31 9.38
C GLY A 14 2.75 4.11 8.71
N ASN A 15 2.79 3.32 7.65
CA ASN A 15 1.65 2.90 6.86
C ASN A 15 1.44 1.41 7.06
N SER A 16 0.21 1.00 7.23
CA SER A 16 -0.21 -0.40 7.20
C SER A 16 -1.72 -0.46 7.05
N THR A 17 -2.19 -1.27 6.12
CA THR A 17 -3.61 -1.51 5.88
C THR A 17 -3.87 -3.00 6.00
N LEU A 18 -4.80 -3.39 6.86
CA LEU A 18 -5.31 -4.75 6.93
C LEU A 18 -6.38 -4.94 5.87
N VAL A 19 -6.21 -5.97 5.05
CA VAL A 19 -7.18 -6.44 4.07
C VAL A 19 -7.69 -7.79 4.52
N GLU A 20 -8.99 -7.92 4.71
CA GLU A 20 -9.63 -9.15 5.16
C GLU A 20 -10.60 -9.67 4.10
N CYS A 21 -10.57 -10.98 3.89
CA CYS A 21 -11.53 -11.71 3.06
C CYS A 21 -11.81 -13.08 3.68
N GLY A 22 -13.00 -13.26 4.24
CA GLY A 22 -13.32 -14.46 5.02
C GLY A 22 -12.38 -14.60 6.23
N ASP A 23 -11.69 -15.73 6.32
CA ASP A 23 -10.72 -16.00 7.39
C ASP A 23 -9.32 -15.44 7.08
N HIS A 24 -9.08 -14.98 5.84
CA HIS A 24 -7.78 -14.48 5.39
C HIS A 24 -7.54 -13.03 5.80
N LYS A 25 -6.32 -12.77 6.27
CA LYS A 25 -5.86 -11.48 6.79
C LYS A 25 -4.49 -11.13 6.23
N VAL A 26 -4.43 -10.14 5.37
CA VAL A 26 -3.20 -9.70 4.71
C VAL A 26 -2.93 -8.24 5.05
N LEU A 27 -1.69 -7.91 5.40
CA LEU A 27 -1.28 -6.53 5.54
C LEU A 27 -0.71 -6.00 4.23
N VAL A 28 -1.11 -4.82 3.84
CA VAL A 28 -0.40 -4.01 2.84
C VAL A 28 0.41 -2.96 3.58
N ASP A 29 1.73 -3.04 3.45
CA ASP A 29 2.76 -2.34 4.19
C ASP A 29 2.81 -2.66 5.70
N GLN A 30 4.00 -2.50 6.26
CA GLN A 30 4.29 -2.63 7.67
C GLN A 30 5.41 -1.65 8.08
N GLY A 31 5.04 -0.37 8.17
CA GLY A 31 5.93 0.73 8.55
C GLY A 31 6.02 0.97 10.07
N PHE A 32 5.42 0.12 10.90
CA PHE A 32 5.44 0.26 12.36
C PHE A 32 6.50 -0.62 13.01
N SER A 33 6.92 -0.23 14.21
CA SER A 33 7.65 -1.16 15.07
C SER A 33 6.77 -2.36 15.44
N GLY A 34 7.38 -3.52 15.74
CA GLY A 34 6.63 -4.70 16.14
C GLY A 34 5.67 -4.45 17.30
N LYS A 35 6.09 -3.67 18.33
CA LYS A 35 5.24 -3.30 19.46
C LYS A 35 4.03 -2.46 19.04
N GLU A 36 4.21 -1.54 18.09
CA GLU A 36 3.11 -0.71 17.62
C GLU A 36 2.14 -1.50 16.74
N LEU A 37 2.63 -2.44 15.93
CA LEU A 37 1.78 -3.36 15.18
C LEU A 37 0.91 -4.20 16.11
N GLU A 38 1.50 -4.86 17.13
CA GLU A 38 0.74 -5.61 18.14
C GLU A 38 -0.38 -4.78 18.78
N LYS A 39 -0.04 -3.55 19.19
CA LYS A 39 -1.01 -2.63 19.80
C LYS A 39 -2.16 -2.26 18.86
N ARG A 40 -1.90 -2.08 17.56
CA ARG A 40 -2.92 -1.72 16.56
C ARG A 40 -3.82 -2.91 16.25
N LEU A 41 -3.25 -4.09 16.04
CA LEU A 41 -4.01 -5.32 15.83
C LEU A 41 -4.85 -5.70 17.06
N ALA A 42 -4.32 -5.52 18.28
CA ALA A 42 -5.06 -5.79 19.51
C ALA A 42 -6.33 -4.93 19.68
N ARG A 43 -6.42 -3.74 19.06
CA ARG A 43 -7.66 -2.93 19.04
C ARG A 43 -8.75 -3.56 18.18
N MET A 44 -8.38 -4.49 17.31
CA MET A 44 -9.27 -5.27 16.46
C MET A 44 -9.40 -6.72 16.96
N GLU A 45 -8.95 -6.97 18.19
CA GLU A 45 -8.94 -8.30 18.82
C GLU A 45 -8.09 -9.33 18.05
N LEU A 46 -7.12 -8.86 17.24
CA LEU A 46 -6.23 -9.69 16.44
C LEU A 46 -4.83 -9.76 17.03
N LYS A 47 -4.13 -10.85 16.73
CA LYS A 47 -2.71 -11.07 17.03
C LYS A 47 -1.90 -11.06 15.73
N PRO A 48 -0.63 -10.65 15.73
CA PRO A 48 0.22 -10.74 14.55
C PRO A 48 0.35 -12.15 13.94
N THR A 49 0.20 -13.19 14.75
CA THR A 49 0.24 -14.59 14.31
C THR A 49 -0.99 -15.04 13.51
N GLU A 50 -2.01 -14.18 13.40
CA GLU A 50 -3.21 -14.44 12.59
C GLU A 50 -3.12 -13.77 11.21
N ILE A 51 -1.98 -13.12 10.90
CA ILE A 51 -1.73 -12.49 9.62
C ILE A 51 -1.10 -13.51 8.68
N ASP A 52 -1.73 -13.75 7.53
CA ASP A 52 -1.32 -14.72 6.52
C ASP A 52 -0.11 -14.23 5.71
N GLY A 53 0.06 -12.91 5.56
CA GLY A 53 1.19 -12.33 4.85
C GLY A 53 1.22 -10.82 4.90
N ILE A 54 2.37 -10.26 4.55
CA ILE A 54 2.58 -8.82 4.41
C ILE A 54 3.06 -8.53 3.00
N LEU A 55 2.29 -7.76 2.25
CA LEU A 55 2.64 -7.21 0.96
C LEU A 55 3.32 -5.86 1.16
N ILE A 56 4.51 -5.65 0.60
CA ILE A 56 5.23 -4.37 0.72
C ILE A 56 5.20 -3.65 -0.63
N THR A 57 4.66 -2.42 -0.62
CA THR A 57 4.58 -1.56 -1.81
C THR A 57 5.96 -1.11 -2.28
N HIS A 58 6.83 -0.72 -1.34
CA HIS A 58 8.20 -0.27 -1.59
C HIS A 58 9.04 -0.20 -0.30
N HIS A 59 10.34 0.06 -0.45
CA HIS A 59 11.32 -0.06 0.63
C HIS A 59 11.42 1.13 1.60
N HIS A 60 10.66 2.21 1.44
CA HIS A 60 10.74 3.34 2.37
C HIS A 60 10.41 2.93 3.81
N GLY A 61 11.05 3.60 4.78
CA GLY A 61 10.98 3.19 6.18
C GLY A 61 9.57 3.20 6.77
N ASP A 62 8.75 4.13 6.35
CA ASP A 62 7.34 4.25 6.78
C ASP A 62 6.40 3.23 6.10
N HIS A 63 6.91 2.39 5.19
CA HIS A 63 6.19 1.28 4.57
C HIS A 63 6.76 -0.09 4.94
N GLY A 64 8.10 -0.22 5.05
CA GLY A 64 8.74 -1.52 5.21
C GLY A 64 9.54 -1.76 6.48
N SER A 65 9.77 -0.73 7.36
CA SER A 65 10.68 -0.85 8.49
C SER A 65 10.32 -1.96 9.50
N GLY A 66 9.07 -2.35 9.58
CA GLY A 66 8.61 -3.44 10.45
C GLY A 66 8.60 -4.81 9.82
N ALA A 67 8.89 -4.96 8.52
CA ALA A 67 8.79 -6.23 7.81
C ALA A 67 9.76 -7.29 8.37
N ALA A 68 11.04 -6.96 8.49
CA ALA A 68 12.05 -7.90 9.01
C ALA A 68 11.76 -8.37 10.44
N ILE A 69 11.25 -7.48 11.32
CA ILE A 69 10.88 -7.89 12.68
C ILE A 69 9.62 -8.77 12.67
N SER A 70 8.69 -8.55 11.74
CA SER A 70 7.49 -9.37 11.59
C SER A 70 7.83 -10.78 11.12
N GLN A 71 8.76 -10.94 10.17
CA GLN A 71 9.31 -12.24 9.78
C GLN A 71 9.97 -12.95 10.96
N LYS A 72 10.85 -12.24 11.67
CA LYS A 72 11.67 -12.85 12.74
C LYS A 72 10.83 -13.24 13.95
N ARG A 73 9.90 -12.39 14.38
CA ARG A 73 9.20 -12.54 15.64
C ARG A 73 7.97 -13.43 15.52
N TRP A 74 7.24 -13.35 14.43
CA TRP A 74 5.95 -14.04 14.25
C TRP A 74 5.94 -15.02 13.09
N GLY A 75 7.01 -15.05 12.29
CA GLY A 75 7.11 -15.95 11.15
C GLY A 75 6.23 -15.57 9.97
N ILE A 76 5.74 -14.31 9.93
CA ILE A 76 4.84 -13.85 8.87
C ILE A 76 5.61 -13.79 7.54
N PRO A 77 5.13 -14.44 6.47
CA PRO A 77 5.75 -14.35 5.15
C PRO A 77 5.62 -12.93 4.58
N ILE A 78 6.67 -12.46 3.92
CA ILE A 78 6.69 -11.15 3.25
C ILE A 78 6.63 -11.37 1.74
N PHE A 79 5.83 -10.56 1.07
CA PHE A 79 5.70 -10.51 -0.38
C PHE A 79 6.17 -9.14 -0.87
N CYS A 80 7.21 -9.10 -1.67
CA CYS A 80 7.76 -7.86 -2.23
C CYS A 80 8.57 -8.13 -3.48
N ASN A 81 8.93 -7.09 -4.24
CA ASN A 81 9.90 -7.24 -5.31
C ASN A 81 11.34 -7.42 -4.77
N ASP A 82 12.25 -7.90 -5.62
CA ASP A 82 13.64 -8.21 -5.26
C ASP A 82 14.39 -7.00 -4.67
N ARG A 83 14.22 -5.82 -5.27
CA ARG A 83 14.88 -4.60 -4.79
C ARG A 83 14.39 -4.18 -3.40
N THR A 84 13.12 -4.33 -3.13
CA THR A 84 12.55 -4.08 -1.80
C THR A 84 13.07 -5.09 -0.79
N ALA A 85 13.12 -6.38 -1.14
CA ALA A 85 13.69 -7.41 -0.27
C ALA A 85 15.14 -7.11 0.11
N SER A 86 15.95 -6.74 -0.88
CA SER A 86 17.36 -6.36 -0.69
C SER A 86 17.51 -5.12 0.18
N ALA A 87 16.73 -4.05 -0.09
CA ALA A 87 16.81 -2.78 0.64
C ALA A 87 16.38 -2.92 2.10
N LEU A 88 15.39 -3.77 2.39
CA LEU A 88 14.90 -4.04 3.75
C LEU A 88 15.68 -5.15 4.47
N ASN A 89 16.67 -5.73 3.81
CA ASN A 89 17.50 -6.81 4.34
C ASN A 89 16.66 -7.98 4.91
N LEU A 90 15.69 -8.45 4.10
CA LEU A 90 14.74 -9.50 4.49
C LEU A 90 15.38 -10.90 4.44
N ASP A 91 14.86 -11.82 5.24
CA ASP A 91 15.18 -13.23 5.17
C ASP A 91 14.49 -13.84 3.93
N LEU A 92 15.28 -14.11 2.88
CA LEU A 92 14.76 -14.63 1.62
C LEU A 92 14.12 -16.02 1.75
N SER A 93 14.44 -16.79 2.80
CA SER A 93 13.77 -18.08 3.04
C SER A 93 12.30 -17.95 3.46
N LYS A 94 11.88 -16.72 3.83
CA LYS A 94 10.51 -16.36 4.25
C LYS A 94 9.95 -15.20 3.43
N THR A 95 10.56 -14.91 2.28
CA THR A 95 10.15 -13.84 1.39
C THR A 95 9.72 -14.45 0.06
N HIS A 96 8.53 -14.12 -0.38
CA HIS A 96 8.01 -14.45 -1.70
C HIS A 96 8.23 -13.25 -2.62
N LEU A 97 9.08 -13.43 -3.60
CA LEU A 97 9.34 -12.40 -4.60
C LEU A 97 8.21 -12.41 -5.64
N PHE A 98 7.74 -11.24 -6.00
CA PHE A 98 6.75 -11.08 -7.07
C PHE A 98 7.27 -10.16 -8.17
N GLU A 99 6.71 -10.34 -9.36
CA GLU A 99 6.84 -9.41 -10.48
C GLU A 99 5.58 -8.56 -10.61
N SER A 100 5.74 -7.33 -11.12
CA SER A 100 4.59 -6.46 -11.36
C SER A 100 3.65 -7.08 -12.39
N LEU A 101 2.35 -6.89 -12.17
CA LEU A 101 1.26 -7.40 -13.00
C LEU A 101 1.09 -8.95 -12.97
N GLU A 102 1.77 -9.63 -12.06
CA GLU A 102 1.52 -11.03 -11.75
C GLU A 102 0.71 -11.16 -10.46
N ALA A 103 -0.40 -11.89 -10.50
CA ALA A 103 -1.28 -12.02 -9.34
C ALA A 103 -0.63 -12.85 -8.22
N ILE A 104 -0.77 -12.38 -6.99
CA ILE A 104 -0.34 -13.05 -5.77
C ILE A 104 -1.59 -13.65 -5.13
N GLU A 105 -1.72 -14.97 -5.16
CA GLU A 105 -2.89 -15.68 -4.63
C GLU A 105 -2.68 -16.03 -3.14
N PHE A 106 -3.68 -15.72 -2.30
CA PHE A 106 -3.73 -16.11 -0.89
C PHE A 106 -4.75 -17.23 -0.65
N ALA A 107 -5.81 -17.28 -1.44
CA ALA A 107 -6.83 -18.33 -1.43
C ALA A 107 -7.54 -18.42 -2.79
N GLU A 108 -8.42 -19.39 -2.94
CA GLU A 108 -9.30 -19.48 -4.11
C GLU A 108 -10.08 -18.17 -4.26
N ASP A 109 -9.97 -17.54 -5.43
CA ASP A 109 -10.57 -16.24 -5.77
C ASP A 109 -10.09 -15.03 -4.92
N PHE A 110 -9.15 -15.18 -3.99
CA PHE A 110 -8.58 -14.06 -3.23
C PHE A 110 -7.13 -13.82 -3.62
N ALA A 111 -6.90 -12.74 -4.34
CA ALA A 111 -5.59 -12.38 -4.89
C ALA A 111 -5.31 -10.89 -4.84
N PHE A 112 -4.03 -10.54 -4.96
CA PHE A 112 -3.55 -9.17 -5.09
C PHE A 112 -2.75 -9.02 -6.38
N LEU A 113 -3.04 -7.98 -7.15
CA LEU A 113 -2.27 -7.60 -8.33
C LEU A 113 -1.37 -6.40 -7.99
N PRO A 114 -0.04 -6.55 -8.04
CA PRO A 114 0.89 -5.43 -7.89
C PRO A 114 0.94 -4.63 -9.20
N VAL A 115 0.50 -3.38 -9.16
CA VAL A 115 0.46 -2.46 -10.31
C VAL A 115 1.56 -1.41 -10.17
N PRO A 116 2.47 -1.26 -11.16
CA PRO A 116 3.57 -0.31 -11.08
C PRO A 116 3.11 1.14 -10.89
N VAL A 117 3.80 1.87 -10.02
CA VAL A 117 3.52 3.29 -9.77
C VAL A 117 4.79 4.13 -9.81
N PRO A 118 4.74 5.34 -10.38
CA PRO A 118 5.85 6.28 -10.34
C PRO A 118 6.00 6.90 -8.95
N HIS A 119 7.08 6.54 -8.26
CA HIS A 119 7.49 7.13 -6.98
C HIS A 119 9.02 7.10 -6.85
N SER A 120 9.58 7.81 -5.86
CA SER A 120 11.01 7.81 -5.62
C SER A 120 11.50 6.42 -5.17
N GLY A 121 12.44 5.88 -5.92
CA GLY A 121 12.92 4.51 -5.79
C GLY A 121 12.63 3.71 -7.05
N ALA A 122 12.85 2.42 -6.99
CA ALA A 122 12.62 1.54 -8.12
C ALA A 122 11.57 0.49 -7.75
N ASP A 123 10.74 0.13 -8.74
CA ASP A 123 9.79 -0.98 -8.65
C ASP A 123 8.72 -0.82 -7.56
N ASN A 124 8.24 0.44 -7.37
CA ASN A 124 7.12 0.70 -6.45
C ASN A 124 5.80 0.23 -7.06
N VAL A 125 4.90 -0.29 -6.23
CA VAL A 125 3.61 -0.79 -6.68
C VAL A 125 2.45 -0.30 -5.81
N ALA A 126 1.28 -0.14 -6.43
CA ALA A 126 -0.01 -0.18 -5.77
C ALA A 126 -0.53 -1.62 -5.77
N PHE A 127 -1.45 -1.98 -4.88
CA PHE A 127 -2.08 -3.29 -4.89
C PHE A 127 -3.57 -3.19 -5.19
N VAL A 128 -4.04 -4.07 -6.07
CA VAL A 128 -5.47 -4.28 -6.30
C VAL A 128 -5.83 -5.66 -5.74
N ALA A 129 -6.56 -5.68 -4.63
CA ALA A 129 -7.15 -6.90 -4.08
C ALA A 129 -8.40 -7.29 -4.88
N SER A 130 -8.63 -8.57 -5.08
CA SER A 130 -9.81 -9.10 -5.77
C SER A 130 -10.35 -10.37 -5.11
N HIS A 131 -11.68 -10.48 -5.03
CA HIS A 131 -12.39 -11.71 -4.60
C HIS A 131 -13.82 -11.71 -5.12
N GLY A 132 -14.25 -12.80 -5.76
CA GLY A 132 -15.65 -13.00 -6.16
C GLY A 132 -16.22 -11.89 -7.04
N GLY A 133 -15.39 -11.22 -7.84
CA GLY A 133 -15.79 -10.07 -8.67
C GLY A 133 -15.75 -8.71 -7.94
N GLU A 134 -15.54 -8.67 -6.62
CA GLU A 134 -15.25 -7.45 -5.88
C GLU A 134 -13.76 -7.10 -5.99
N ARG A 135 -13.46 -5.80 -6.11
CA ARG A 135 -12.10 -5.29 -6.24
C ARG A 135 -11.89 -4.05 -5.37
N GLY A 136 -10.73 -3.99 -4.74
CA GLY A 136 -10.33 -2.81 -3.97
C GLY A 136 -8.86 -2.48 -4.17
N ALA A 137 -8.54 -1.19 -4.30
CA ALA A 137 -7.20 -0.70 -4.57
C ALA A 137 -6.60 0.03 -3.35
N ILE A 138 -5.31 -0.18 -3.14
CA ILE A 138 -4.47 0.56 -2.19
C ILE A 138 -3.33 1.17 -2.99
N ALA A 139 -3.35 2.49 -3.16
CA ALA A 139 -2.40 3.25 -3.94
C ALA A 139 -1.83 4.41 -3.10
N THR A 140 -0.77 4.10 -2.39
CA THR A 140 -0.01 5.05 -1.56
C THR A 140 1.23 5.50 -2.31
N ASP A 141 1.75 6.70 -1.98
CA ASP A 141 3.01 7.21 -2.49
C ASP A 141 3.09 7.24 -4.04
N LEU A 142 2.23 8.07 -4.61
CA LEU A 142 2.14 8.29 -6.04
C LEU A 142 2.77 9.65 -6.39
N GLY A 143 3.90 9.66 -7.07
CA GLY A 143 4.45 10.92 -7.60
C GLY A 143 3.72 11.42 -8.84
N SER A 144 3.10 10.50 -9.57
CA SER A 144 2.25 10.69 -10.73
C SER A 144 1.50 9.39 -11.01
N TRP A 145 0.64 9.34 -12.03
CA TRP A 145 -0.04 8.11 -12.45
C TRP A 145 0.23 7.77 -13.91
N THR A 146 -0.04 6.53 -14.26
CA THR A 146 0.07 5.97 -15.61
C THR A 146 -1.30 5.53 -16.10
N GLU A 147 -1.47 5.36 -17.40
CA GLU A 147 -2.68 4.77 -17.99
C GLU A 147 -2.91 3.33 -17.49
N GLU A 148 -1.84 2.61 -17.20
CA GLU A 148 -1.90 1.27 -16.62
C GLU A 148 -2.54 1.28 -15.24
N LEU A 149 -2.11 2.20 -14.36
CA LEU A 149 -2.72 2.38 -13.04
C LEU A 149 -4.21 2.75 -13.17
N VAL A 150 -4.56 3.67 -14.08
CA VAL A 150 -5.95 4.03 -14.36
C VAL A 150 -6.75 2.80 -14.77
N THR A 151 -6.22 2.00 -15.70
CA THR A 151 -6.88 0.77 -16.20
C THR A 151 -7.17 -0.21 -15.08
N HIS A 152 -6.20 -0.45 -14.19
CA HIS A 152 -6.35 -1.43 -13.11
C HIS A 152 -7.20 -0.92 -11.94
N LEU A 153 -7.22 0.38 -11.65
CA LEU A 153 -8.04 0.95 -10.58
C LEU A 153 -9.46 1.27 -11.00
N ARG A 154 -9.71 1.44 -12.30
CA ARG A 154 -11.04 1.76 -12.82
C ARG A 154 -12.04 0.65 -12.47
N GLY A 155 -13.17 1.05 -11.88
CA GLY A 155 -14.23 0.13 -11.48
C GLY A 155 -13.95 -0.65 -10.20
N CYS A 156 -12.89 -0.32 -9.45
CA CYS A 156 -12.73 -0.82 -8.08
C CYS A 156 -13.86 -0.27 -7.20
N GLN A 157 -14.46 -1.14 -6.40
CA GLN A 157 -15.50 -0.77 -5.45
C GLN A 157 -14.95 0.03 -4.27
N HIS A 158 -13.70 -0.22 -3.89
CA HIS A 158 -13.01 0.46 -2.81
C HIS A 158 -11.68 1.01 -3.31
N ILE A 159 -11.41 2.29 -3.08
CA ILE A 159 -10.17 2.94 -3.51
C ILE A 159 -9.57 3.66 -2.31
N SER A 160 -8.44 3.18 -1.83
CA SER A 160 -7.58 3.88 -0.88
C SER A 160 -6.45 4.54 -1.65
N ILE A 161 -6.37 5.87 -1.60
CA ILE A 161 -5.41 6.64 -2.39
C ILE A 161 -4.87 7.83 -1.61
N GLU A 162 -3.60 8.17 -1.83
CA GLU A 162 -3.04 9.36 -1.21
C GLU A 162 -3.67 10.67 -1.72
N ALA A 163 -3.81 11.63 -0.81
CA ALA A 163 -4.03 13.05 -1.08
C ALA A 163 -3.09 13.83 -0.16
N ASN A 164 -1.82 13.91 -0.56
CA ASN A 164 -0.72 14.19 0.37
C ASN A 164 -0.63 15.66 0.78
N TYR A 165 -0.88 16.58 -0.13
CA TYR A 165 -0.70 18.00 0.17
C TYR A 165 -1.62 18.93 -0.61
N ASP A 166 -1.97 20.06 0.02
CA ASP A 166 -2.49 21.25 -0.66
C ASP A 166 -1.32 22.06 -1.24
N GLN A 167 -1.38 22.36 -2.53
CA GLN A 167 -0.28 23.01 -3.25
C GLN A 167 0.08 24.40 -2.68
N LYS A 168 -0.92 25.21 -2.32
CA LYS A 168 -0.68 26.54 -1.75
C LYS A 168 -0.05 26.43 -0.36
N ARG A 169 -0.53 25.50 0.47
CA ARG A 169 0.02 25.26 1.82
C ARG A 169 1.45 24.75 1.75
N LEU A 170 1.76 23.85 0.83
CA LEU A 170 3.12 23.33 0.64
C LEU A 170 4.06 24.47 0.29
N TRP A 171 3.75 25.27 -0.75
CA TRP A 171 4.65 26.31 -1.22
C TRP A 171 4.77 27.51 -0.26
N ASN A 172 3.73 27.86 0.47
CA ASN A 172 3.74 28.90 1.52
C ASN A 172 4.24 28.37 2.89
N GLY A 173 4.40 27.05 3.02
CA GLY A 173 4.83 26.41 4.26
C GLY A 173 6.32 26.64 4.56
N LYS A 174 6.75 26.21 5.77
CA LYS A 174 8.11 26.43 6.30
C LYS A 174 9.17 25.44 5.76
N TYR A 175 8.78 24.45 4.95
CA TYR A 175 9.74 23.50 4.39
C TYR A 175 10.76 24.18 3.48
N PRO A 176 12.03 23.73 3.49
CA PRO A 176 13.03 24.16 2.52
C PRO A 176 12.55 23.91 1.08
N VAL A 177 12.94 24.78 0.15
CA VAL A 177 12.52 24.69 -1.28
C VAL A 177 12.81 23.30 -1.85
N ARG A 178 14.00 22.76 -1.63
CA ARG A 178 14.40 21.41 -2.08
C ARG A 178 13.45 20.31 -1.60
N LEU A 179 12.91 20.42 -0.38
CA LEU A 179 11.95 19.44 0.13
C LEU A 179 10.58 19.62 -0.55
N LYS A 180 10.15 20.85 -0.79
CA LYS A 180 8.91 21.14 -1.52
C LYS A 180 8.97 20.59 -2.94
N GLU A 181 10.09 20.80 -3.64
CA GLU A 181 10.35 20.25 -4.99
C GLU A 181 10.35 18.71 -4.99
N ARG A 182 10.95 18.08 -3.96
CA ARG A 182 10.91 16.62 -3.80
C ARG A 182 9.48 16.11 -3.61
N ILE A 183 8.70 16.76 -2.73
CA ILE A 183 7.32 16.37 -2.44
C ILE A 183 6.45 16.52 -3.68
N SER A 184 6.54 17.63 -4.40
CA SER A 184 5.67 17.93 -5.55
C SER A 184 6.22 17.43 -6.90
N GLY A 185 7.35 16.75 -6.91
CA GLY A 185 7.97 16.22 -8.13
C GLY A 185 7.29 14.93 -8.62
N ARG A 186 7.59 14.51 -9.87
CA ARG A 186 7.00 13.30 -10.49
C ARG A 186 7.27 11.98 -9.73
N GLY A 187 8.31 11.94 -8.93
CA GLY A 187 8.61 10.81 -8.02
C GLY A 187 8.30 11.13 -6.55
N GLY A 188 7.58 12.21 -6.28
CA GLY A 188 7.15 12.61 -4.94
C GLY A 188 5.77 12.06 -4.58
N HIS A 189 4.81 12.98 -4.40
CA HIS A 189 3.45 12.66 -3.98
C HIS A 189 2.41 13.43 -4.79
N LEU A 190 1.17 12.95 -4.83
CA LEU A 190 0.04 13.68 -5.43
C LEU A 190 -0.45 14.81 -4.51
N SER A 191 -0.71 15.97 -5.10
CA SER A 191 -1.51 17.00 -4.44
C SER A 191 -2.98 16.58 -4.39
N ASN A 192 -3.78 17.23 -3.52
CA ASN A 192 -5.22 17.01 -3.44
C ASN A 192 -5.91 17.20 -4.81
N ASP A 193 -5.50 18.22 -5.59
CA ASP A 193 -6.05 18.49 -6.92
C ASP A 193 -5.70 17.37 -7.91
N GLN A 194 -4.47 16.85 -7.86
CA GLN A 194 -4.02 15.74 -8.69
C GLN A 194 -4.77 14.45 -8.34
N THR A 195 -4.98 14.18 -7.05
CA THR A 195 -5.80 13.05 -6.60
C THR A 195 -7.23 13.16 -7.12
N GLY A 196 -7.85 14.34 -7.04
CA GLY A 196 -9.17 14.60 -7.62
C GLY A 196 -9.22 14.36 -9.13
N ALA A 197 -8.19 14.82 -9.86
CA ALA A 197 -8.08 14.58 -11.30
C ALA A 197 -7.91 13.08 -11.64
N PHE A 198 -7.09 12.35 -10.88
CA PHE A 198 -6.95 10.91 -11.03
C PHE A 198 -8.27 10.17 -10.78
N LEU A 199 -8.95 10.49 -9.68
CA LEU A 199 -10.23 9.89 -9.31
C LEU A 199 -11.30 10.07 -10.39
N SER A 200 -11.29 11.20 -11.11
CA SER A 200 -12.20 11.43 -12.22
C SER A 200 -12.04 10.43 -13.38
N ASN A 201 -10.89 9.74 -13.48
CA ASN A 201 -10.64 8.72 -14.50
C ASN A 201 -11.00 7.30 -14.04
N VAL A 202 -10.99 7.04 -12.72
CA VAL A 202 -11.12 5.66 -12.19
C VAL A 202 -12.45 5.39 -11.50
N VAL A 203 -13.10 6.43 -10.95
CA VAL A 203 -14.41 6.30 -10.27
C VAL A 203 -15.49 5.97 -11.30
N THR A 204 -16.33 5.01 -10.96
CA THR A 204 -17.47 4.54 -11.76
C THR A 204 -18.69 4.39 -10.84
N PRO A 205 -19.90 4.12 -11.38
CA PRO A 205 -21.08 3.85 -10.54
C PRO A 205 -20.92 2.68 -9.56
N GLU A 206 -19.98 1.77 -9.81
CA GLU A 206 -19.69 0.63 -8.95
C GLU A 206 -18.82 1.03 -7.74
N THR A 207 -18.12 2.16 -7.78
CA THR A 207 -17.27 2.64 -6.66
C THR A 207 -18.12 3.02 -5.46
N ARG A 208 -17.87 2.39 -4.34
CA ARG A 208 -18.65 2.51 -3.08
C ARG A 208 -17.94 3.35 -2.03
N SER A 209 -16.61 3.28 -1.98
CA SER A 209 -15.83 4.06 -1.00
C SER A 209 -14.50 4.54 -1.59
N ILE A 210 -14.11 5.75 -1.16
CA ILE A 210 -12.81 6.38 -1.42
C ILE A 210 -12.28 6.87 -0.08
N VAL A 211 -11.04 6.52 0.24
CA VAL A 211 -10.37 6.88 1.49
C VAL A 211 -8.99 7.44 1.18
#